data_d50668866146959507d8ab2fd81d98ab
#
_entry.id   d50668866146959507d8ab2fd81d98ab
#
_cell.length_a   1.000
_cell.length_b   1.000
_cell.length_c   1.000
_cell.angle_alpha   90.00
_cell.angle_beta   90.00
_cell.angle_gamma   90.00
#
_symmetry.space_group_name_H-M   'P 1'
#
loop_
_entity.id
_entity.type
_entity.pdbx_description
1 polymer ?
#
loop_
_entity_poly.entity_id
_entity_poly.type
_entity_poly.pdbx_seq_one_letter_code
_entity_poly.pdbx_strand_id
1 'polypeptide(L)'
;MKLSAVVVTRNDDYGGNLNDRTTYCLNSLINTFDEVILVDWNSPDSRPQLWDIDKNINFRGNLKHIVITPEVASMLTNNDPNAQVCCETLARNIGIRRATGDYIVSTNIDVIAPRRDQLEQTIINELNTNTFYTISRRYTDWEQIEKFHGGNRKYNDWESLRDHLIETSEERTTGESVVEGDNYSIINCCGDFQLAHRDIWHEIRGFEEELIYVLYSDTNVQKKAIKHGFELKAIYSPALFHIFHGKGGGGFLDGINRKVNDMYRAVTAQEKTENADTWGFEPIEMEYELL
;
A
#
# COMPACT_ATOMS: atom_id res chain seq x y z
N MET A 1 13.01 -1.24 -17.92
CA MET A 1 12.79 -1.10 -16.46
C MET A 1 11.45 -1.70 -16.12
N LYS A 2 11.42 -2.64 -15.21
CA LYS A 2 10.24 -3.34 -14.75
C LYS A 2 9.75 -2.71 -13.43
N LEU A 3 8.45 -2.45 -13.31
CA LEU A 3 7.82 -1.89 -12.11
C LEU A 3 6.91 -2.93 -11.46
N SER A 4 7.06 -3.16 -10.17
CA SER A 4 6.15 -3.98 -9.37
C SER A 4 5.35 -3.14 -8.39
N ALA A 5 4.07 -3.45 -8.20
CA ALA A 5 3.24 -2.93 -7.14
C ALA A 5 2.91 -4.04 -6.13
N VAL A 6 3.05 -3.73 -4.86
CA VAL A 6 2.64 -4.60 -3.75
C VAL A 6 1.50 -3.94 -3.02
N VAL A 7 0.40 -4.64 -2.90
CA VAL A 7 -0.82 -4.18 -2.24
C VAL A 7 -1.32 -5.25 -1.27
N VAL A 8 -1.81 -4.80 -0.12
CA VAL A 8 -2.31 -5.68 0.94
C VAL A 8 -3.81 -5.47 1.10
N THR A 9 -4.52 -6.54 1.30
CA THR A 9 -5.95 -6.52 1.61
C THR A 9 -6.29 -7.50 2.72
N ARG A 10 -7.42 -7.26 3.35
CA ARG A 10 -8.18 -8.22 4.12
C ARG A 10 -9.65 -8.04 3.76
N ASN A 11 -10.27 -9.07 3.23
CA ASN A 11 -11.65 -8.98 2.75
C ASN A 11 -12.66 -8.99 3.92
N ASP A 12 -12.68 -7.94 4.72
CA ASP A 12 -13.57 -7.78 5.88
C ASP A 12 -14.52 -6.58 5.78
N ASP A 13 -14.56 -5.97 4.60
CA ASP A 13 -15.34 -4.76 4.32
C ASP A 13 -14.92 -3.54 5.15
N TYR A 14 -13.63 -3.48 5.52
CA TYR A 14 -13.06 -2.34 6.21
C TYR A 14 -13.47 -1.00 5.56
N GLY A 15 -14.04 -0.11 6.36
CA GLY A 15 -14.46 1.23 5.91
C GLY A 15 -15.69 1.26 5.00
N GLY A 16 -16.29 0.11 4.67
CA GLY A 16 -17.41 -0.04 3.74
C GLY A 16 -17.00 0.04 2.27
N ASN A 17 -17.79 -0.55 1.38
CA ASN A 17 -17.53 -0.59 -0.06
C ASN A 17 -16.13 -1.10 -0.45
N LEU A 18 -15.54 -2.00 0.34
CA LEU A 18 -14.17 -2.48 0.12
C LEU A 18 -14.03 -3.14 -1.26
N ASN A 19 -15.02 -3.92 -1.69
CA ASN A 19 -14.97 -4.57 -3.01
C ASN A 19 -14.86 -3.56 -4.15
N ASP A 20 -15.65 -2.50 -4.10
CA ASP A 20 -15.65 -1.46 -5.12
C ASP A 20 -14.31 -0.70 -5.12
N ARG A 21 -13.78 -0.35 -3.94
CA ARG A 21 -12.47 0.30 -3.82
C ARG A 21 -11.35 -0.60 -4.36
N THR A 22 -11.37 -1.87 -3.97
CA THR A 22 -10.44 -2.88 -4.46
C THR A 22 -10.48 -3.01 -5.96
N THR A 23 -11.67 -2.99 -6.57
CA THR A 23 -11.82 -3.09 -8.02
C THR A 23 -11.19 -1.92 -8.75
N TYR A 24 -11.43 -0.67 -8.32
CA TYR A 24 -10.75 0.50 -8.90
C TYR A 24 -9.23 0.45 -8.68
N CYS A 25 -8.81 0.08 -7.49
CA CYS A 25 -7.40 -0.04 -7.16
C CYS A 25 -6.71 -1.07 -8.06
N LEU A 26 -7.20 -2.31 -8.10
CA LEU A 26 -6.57 -3.38 -8.89
C LEU A 26 -6.61 -3.07 -10.38
N ASN A 27 -7.70 -2.55 -10.93
CA ASN A 27 -7.73 -2.14 -12.34
C ASN A 27 -6.68 -1.06 -12.64
N SER A 28 -6.51 -0.07 -11.76
CA SER A 28 -5.49 0.95 -11.95
C SER A 28 -4.07 0.38 -11.85
N LEU A 29 -3.80 -0.50 -10.87
CA LEU A 29 -2.49 -1.11 -10.66
C LEU A 29 -2.10 -2.08 -11.79
N ILE A 30 -3.01 -2.98 -12.19
CA ILE A 30 -2.78 -3.97 -13.25
C ILE A 30 -2.44 -3.29 -14.59
N ASN A 31 -3.03 -2.11 -14.84
CA ASN A 31 -2.78 -1.36 -16.06
C ASN A 31 -1.52 -0.48 -15.99
N THR A 32 -1.06 -0.13 -14.79
CA THR A 32 0.08 0.77 -14.60
C THR A 32 1.40 0.03 -14.41
N PHE A 33 1.38 -1.11 -13.73
CA PHE A 33 2.57 -1.85 -13.34
C PHE A 33 2.76 -3.13 -14.16
N ASP A 34 4.03 -3.53 -14.34
CA ASP A 34 4.38 -4.76 -15.06
C ASP A 34 4.09 -6.01 -14.23
N GLU A 35 4.01 -5.87 -12.91
CA GLU A 35 3.69 -6.90 -11.94
C GLU A 35 2.91 -6.29 -10.79
N VAL A 36 1.84 -6.95 -10.38
CA VAL A 36 1.08 -6.60 -9.18
C VAL A 36 1.08 -7.81 -8.26
N ILE A 37 1.41 -7.61 -6.99
CA ILE A 37 1.36 -8.64 -5.96
C ILE A 37 0.30 -8.23 -4.94
N LEU A 38 -0.81 -8.95 -4.93
CA LEU A 38 -1.86 -8.81 -3.93
C LEU A 38 -1.60 -9.82 -2.82
N VAL A 39 -1.39 -9.33 -1.61
CA VAL A 39 -1.30 -10.17 -0.41
C VAL A 39 -2.60 -10.07 0.35
N ASP A 40 -3.36 -11.16 0.33
CA ASP A 40 -4.63 -11.30 1.05
C ASP A 40 -4.33 -11.87 2.44
N TRP A 41 -4.36 -11.00 3.43
CA TRP A 41 -3.95 -11.32 4.77
C TRP A 41 -5.15 -11.64 5.68
N ASN A 42 -5.23 -12.90 6.14
CA ASN A 42 -6.16 -13.28 7.21
C ASN A 42 -7.62 -12.92 6.89
N SER A 43 -8.03 -13.09 5.63
CA SER A 43 -9.43 -12.86 5.24
C SER A 43 -10.35 -13.92 5.87
N PRO A 44 -11.54 -13.51 6.35
CA PRO A 44 -12.45 -14.46 6.98
C PRO A 44 -13.04 -15.42 5.94
N ASP A 45 -13.08 -16.71 6.28
CA ASP A 45 -13.64 -17.77 5.43
C ASP A 45 -15.12 -17.55 5.04
N SER A 46 -15.82 -16.73 5.81
CA SER A 46 -17.22 -16.37 5.53
C SER A 46 -17.41 -15.43 4.35
N ARG A 47 -16.31 -14.89 3.82
CA ARG A 47 -16.34 -13.99 2.67
C ARG A 47 -15.80 -14.68 1.42
N PRO A 48 -16.47 -14.48 0.27
CA PRO A 48 -15.94 -14.98 -1.00
C PRO A 48 -14.62 -14.32 -1.34
N GLN A 49 -13.81 -15.01 -2.11
CA GLN A 49 -12.56 -14.44 -2.62
C GLN A 49 -12.83 -13.19 -3.48
N LEU A 50 -11.91 -12.24 -3.51
CA LEU A 50 -12.13 -10.97 -4.20
C LEU A 50 -12.50 -11.13 -5.67
N TRP A 51 -11.93 -12.12 -6.37
CA TRP A 51 -12.26 -12.41 -7.78
C TRP A 51 -13.58 -13.15 -7.99
N ASP A 52 -14.08 -13.84 -6.98
CA ASP A 52 -15.43 -14.43 -7.04
C ASP A 52 -16.51 -13.35 -6.95
N ILE A 53 -16.17 -12.22 -6.36
CA ILE A 53 -17.07 -11.09 -6.16
C ILE A 53 -17.09 -10.20 -7.40
N ASP A 54 -15.96 -10.04 -8.10
CA ASP A 54 -15.85 -8.98 -9.08
C ASP A 54 -15.38 -9.44 -10.46
N LYS A 55 -16.37 -9.70 -11.32
CA LYS A 55 -16.18 -9.93 -12.75
C LYS A 55 -15.67 -8.67 -13.51
N ASN A 56 -15.44 -7.58 -12.80
CA ASN A 56 -15.06 -6.28 -13.36
C ASN A 56 -13.57 -6.00 -13.27
N ILE A 57 -12.78 -6.91 -12.67
CA ILE A 57 -11.32 -6.81 -12.71
C ILE A 57 -10.83 -7.36 -14.04
N ASN A 58 -10.14 -6.53 -14.80
CA ASN A 58 -9.58 -6.92 -16.08
C ASN A 58 -8.19 -7.53 -15.91
N PHE A 59 -8.15 -8.80 -15.53
CA PHE A 59 -6.90 -9.54 -15.36
C PHE A 59 -6.10 -9.63 -16.65
N ARG A 60 -4.80 -9.39 -16.55
CA ARG A 60 -3.85 -9.40 -17.68
C ARG A 60 -2.74 -10.44 -17.54
N GLY A 61 -2.85 -11.33 -16.56
CA GLY A 61 -1.82 -12.31 -16.26
C GLY A 61 -0.57 -11.72 -15.57
N ASN A 62 -0.71 -10.53 -14.99
CA ASN A 62 0.37 -9.86 -14.25
C ASN A 62 0.05 -9.65 -12.76
N LEU A 63 -1.08 -10.14 -12.29
CA LEU A 63 -1.46 -10.13 -10.87
C LEU A 63 -1.09 -11.46 -10.23
N LYS A 64 -0.20 -11.43 -9.26
CA LYS A 64 0.10 -12.54 -8.36
C LYS A 64 -0.70 -12.37 -7.09
N HIS A 65 -1.50 -13.36 -6.74
CA HIS A 65 -2.28 -13.38 -5.53
C HIS A 65 -1.69 -14.36 -4.52
N ILE A 66 -1.31 -13.86 -3.35
CA ILE A 66 -0.77 -14.62 -2.22
C ILE A 66 -1.78 -14.60 -1.09
N VAL A 67 -2.24 -15.76 -0.66
CA VAL A 67 -3.19 -15.89 0.45
C VAL A 67 -2.45 -16.29 1.71
N ILE A 68 -2.59 -15.48 2.75
CA ILE A 68 -2.11 -15.76 4.10
C ILE A 68 -3.33 -16.15 4.95
N THR A 69 -3.49 -17.43 5.17
CA THR A 69 -4.65 -17.96 5.95
C THR A 69 -4.62 -17.48 7.40
N PRO A 70 -5.74 -17.55 8.14
CA PRO A 70 -5.79 -17.22 9.57
C PRO A 70 -4.76 -17.98 10.40
N GLU A 71 -4.52 -19.24 10.09
CA GLU A 71 -3.55 -20.09 10.79
C GLU A 71 -2.11 -19.58 10.55
N VAL A 72 -1.79 -19.28 9.28
CA VAL A 72 -0.47 -18.76 8.91
C VAL A 72 -0.27 -17.37 9.52
N ALA A 73 -1.26 -16.50 9.43
CA ALA A 73 -1.21 -15.16 10.03
C ALA A 73 -0.96 -15.22 11.55
N SER A 74 -1.65 -16.13 12.24
CA SER A 74 -1.46 -16.36 13.68
C SER A 74 -0.04 -16.83 14.00
N MET A 75 0.49 -17.76 13.21
CA MET A 75 1.87 -18.24 13.35
C MET A 75 2.88 -17.09 13.14
N LEU A 76 2.72 -16.30 12.07
CA LEU A 76 3.63 -15.21 11.72
C LEU A 76 3.62 -14.07 12.74
N THR A 77 2.50 -13.88 13.45
CA THR A 77 2.38 -12.90 14.54
C THR A 77 2.70 -13.51 15.93
N ASN A 78 3.29 -14.71 15.97
CA ASN A 78 3.58 -15.45 17.20
C ASN A 78 2.36 -15.65 18.11
N ASN A 79 1.17 -15.77 17.53
CA ASN A 79 -0.10 -15.87 18.24
C ASN A 79 -0.35 -14.71 19.22
N ASP A 80 0.20 -13.53 18.94
CA ASP A 80 -0.02 -12.37 19.81
C ASP A 80 -1.49 -11.91 19.69
N PRO A 81 -2.27 -11.93 20.77
CA PRO A 81 -3.68 -11.55 20.73
C PRO A 81 -3.89 -10.05 20.49
N ASN A 82 -2.84 -9.24 20.57
CA ASN A 82 -2.89 -7.81 20.30
C ASN A 82 -2.41 -7.45 18.90
N ALA A 83 -1.96 -8.43 18.12
CA ALA A 83 -1.53 -8.20 16.75
C ALA A 83 -2.70 -7.67 15.92
N GLN A 84 -2.39 -6.78 14.97
CA GLN A 84 -3.38 -6.30 14.00
C GLN A 84 -4.03 -7.45 13.26
N VAL A 85 -5.33 -7.38 13.10
CA VAL A 85 -6.09 -8.38 12.33
C VAL A 85 -5.60 -8.41 10.87
N CYS A 86 -5.30 -7.25 10.29
CA CYS A 86 -4.56 -7.10 9.04
C CYS A 86 -3.16 -6.56 9.36
N CYS A 87 -2.16 -7.44 9.48
CA CYS A 87 -0.79 -7.03 9.77
C CYS A 87 -0.08 -6.57 8.50
N GLU A 88 -0.29 -5.29 8.16
CA GLU A 88 0.20 -4.73 6.91
C GLU A 88 1.71 -4.81 6.75
N THR A 89 2.49 -4.61 7.82
CA THR A 89 3.96 -4.64 7.76
C THR A 89 4.49 -5.99 7.28
N LEU A 90 3.98 -7.08 7.87
CA LEU A 90 4.36 -8.44 7.49
C LEU A 90 3.87 -8.77 6.07
N ALA A 91 2.62 -8.43 5.77
CA ALA A 91 2.03 -8.69 4.46
C ALA A 91 2.77 -7.94 3.33
N ARG A 92 3.11 -6.65 3.55
CA ARG A 92 3.91 -5.86 2.60
C ARG A 92 5.29 -6.48 2.38
N ASN A 93 5.96 -6.90 3.44
CA ASN A 93 7.27 -7.56 3.34
C ASN A 93 7.21 -8.87 2.54
N ILE A 94 6.17 -9.67 2.73
CA ILE A 94 5.96 -10.89 1.94
C ILE A 94 5.90 -10.56 0.44
N GLY A 95 5.13 -9.54 0.08
CA GLY A 95 5.01 -9.10 -1.31
C GLY A 95 6.29 -8.49 -1.86
N ILE A 96 6.92 -7.57 -1.13
CA ILE A 96 8.14 -6.88 -1.55
C ILE A 96 9.28 -7.86 -1.79
N ARG A 97 9.46 -8.83 -0.89
CA ARG A 97 10.51 -9.85 -1.00
C ARG A 97 10.39 -10.71 -2.25
N ARG A 98 9.15 -10.90 -2.74
CA ARG A 98 8.81 -11.73 -3.91
C ARG A 98 8.60 -10.95 -5.19
N ALA A 99 8.69 -9.63 -5.13
CA ALA A 99 8.58 -8.76 -6.30
C ALA A 99 9.81 -8.89 -7.19
N THR A 100 9.59 -8.88 -8.50
CA THR A 100 10.65 -9.08 -9.50
C THR A 100 10.99 -7.83 -10.32
N GLY A 101 10.31 -6.70 -10.03
CA GLY A 101 10.60 -5.42 -10.66
C GLY A 101 11.94 -4.81 -10.26
N ASP A 102 12.47 -3.95 -11.10
CA ASP A 102 13.64 -3.13 -10.77
C ASP A 102 13.29 -2.10 -9.68
N TYR A 103 12.09 -1.54 -9.78
CA TYR A 103 11.50 -0.68 -8.77
C TYR A 103 10.21 -1.30 -8.23
N ILE A 104 10.01 -1.18 -6.93
CA ILE A 104 8.88 -1.76 -6.22
C ILE A 104 8.15 -0.64 -5.48
N VAL A 105 6.85 -0.54 -5.70
CA VAL A 105 5.96 0.31 -4.91
C VAL A 105 5.17 -0.52 -3.91
N SER A 106 5.13 -0.07 -2.67
CA SER A 106 4.17 -0.51 -1.66
C SER A 106 3.03 0.49 -1.62
N THR A 107 1.79 0.02 -1.77
CA THR A 107 0.60 0.87 -1.87
C THR A 107 -0.58 0.29 -1.09
N ASN A 108 -1.66 1.07 -0.95
CA ASN A 108 -2.89 0.68 -0.28
C ASN A 108 -3.93 0.16 -1.27
N ILE A 109 -4.96 -0.55 -0.74
CA ILE A 109 -6.02 -1.18 -1.55
C ILE A 109 -7.15 -0.22 -1.96
N ASP A 110 -7.10 1.01 -1.52
CA ASP A 110 -8.12 2.05 -1.69
C ASP A 110 -7.61 3.25 -2.48
N VAL A 111 -6.69 3.01 -3.40
CA VAL A 111 -6.10 4.04 -4.24
C VAL A 111 -6.46 3.87 -5.72
N ILE A 112 -6.46 4.97 -6.46
CA ILE A 112 -6.42 4.97 -7.91
C ILE A 112 -5.02 5.46 -8.32
N ALA A 113 -4.22 4.55 -8.85
CA ALA A 113 -2.84 4.82 -9.23
C ALA A 113 -2.73 5.81 -10.41
N PRO A 114 -1.62 6.52 -10.57
CA PRO A 114 -1.31 7.23 -11.82
C PRO A 114 -1.30 6.28 -13.02
N ARG A 115 -1.63 6.77 -14.21
CA ARG A 115 -1.47 5.99 -15.43
C ARG A 115 0.02 5.77 -15.75
N ARG A 116 0.31 4.69 -16.46
CA ARG A 116 1.67 4.35 -16.87
C ARG A 116 2.35 5.48 -17.64
N ASP A 117 1.66 6.06 -18.61
CA ASP A 117 2.17 7.18 -19.43
C ASP A 117 2.49 8.43 -18.59
N GLN A 118 1.70 8.71 -17.57
CA GLN A 118 1.96 9.82 -16.64
C GLN A 118 3.23 9.56 -15.80
N LEU A 119 3.42 8.33 -15.31
CA LEU A 119 4.64 7.97 -14.60
C LEU A 119 5.86 8.04 -15.51
N GLU A 120 5.75 7.59 -16.77
CA GLU A 120 6.84 7.61 -17.73
C GLU A 120 7.27 9.03 -18.11
N GLN A 121 6.31 9.94 -18.22
CA GLN A 121 6.60 11.33 -18.54
C GLN A 121 7.23 12.11 -17.39
N THR A 122 6.97 11.72 -16.17
CA THR A 122 7.32 12.53 -14.99
C THR A 122 8.46 11.97 -14.16
N ILE A 123 8.43 10.67 -13.83
CA ILE A 123 9.37 10.12 -12.86
C ILE A 123 10.22 8.96 -13.34
N ILE A 124 9.73 8.15 -14.27
CA ILE A 124 10.44 6.91 -14.66
C ILE A 124 11.84 7.20 -15.20
N ASN A 125 12.00 8.31 -15.92
CA ASN A 125 13.30 8.72 -16.47
C ASN A 125 14.21 9.40 -15.44
N GLU A 126 13.67 9.77 -14.27
CA GLU A 126 14.38 10.44 -13.19
C GLU A 126 14.62 9.57 -11.97
N LEU A 127 14.15 8.31 -12.01
CA LEU A 127 14.32 7.39 -10.89
C LEU A 127 15.79 7.11 -10.63
N ASN A 128 16.17 7.26 -9.38
CA ASN A 128 17.52 7.06 -8.88
C ASN A 128 17.55 5.85 -7.94
N THR A 129 18.52 4.98 -8.11
CA THR A 129 18.71 3.79 -7.30
C THR A 129 19.11 4.05 -5.85
N ASN A 130 19.37 5.32 -5.50
CA ASN A 130 19.72 5.73 -4.12
C ASN A 130 18.61 6.54 -3.44
N THR A 131 17.42 6.60 -4.05
CA THR A 131 16.33 7.44 -3.55
C THR A 131 15.08 6.62 -3.26
N PHE A 132 14.50 6.86 -2.10
CA PHE A 132 13.19 6.36 -1.69
C PHE A 132 12.15 7.46 -1.97
N TYR A 133 11.10 7.11 -2.73
CA TYR A 133 10.12 8.06 -3.21
C TYR A 133 8.78 7.88 -2.52
N THR A 134 8.09 8.99 -2.31
CA THR A 134 6.68 9.03 -1.96
C THR A 134 5.93 9.91 -2.95
N ILE A 135 4.59 9.80 -3.02
CA ILE A 135 3.78 10.56 -3.96
C ILE A 135 2.77 11.45 -3.24
N SER A 136 2.47 12.59 -3.82
CA SER A 136 1.40 13.45 -3.32
C SER A 136 0.04 12.77 -3.47
N ARG A 137 -0.75 12.80 -2.41
CA ARG A 137 -2.07 12.19 -2.33
C ARG A 137 -3.17 13.24 -2.44
N ARG A 138 -4.17 12.95 -3.25
CA ARG A 138 -5.45 13.65 -3.26
C ARG A 138 -6.54 12.73 -2.73
N TYR A 139 -7.59 13.31 -2.18
CA TYR A 139 -8.74 12.55 -1.72
C TYR A 139 -9.87 12.65 -2.72
N THR A 140 -10.54 11.52 -2.94
CA THR A 140 -11.86 11.46 -3.56
C THR A 140 -12.80 10.71 -2.64
N ASP A 141 -14.05 11.12 -2.59
CA ASP A 141 -15.07 10.38 -1.86
C ASP A 141 -15.93 9.53 -2.81
N TRP A 142 -16.69 8.66 -2.18
CA TRP A 142 -17.55 7.76 -2.92
C TRP A 142 -18.65 8.49 -3.69
N GLU A 143 -19.15 9.61 -3.17
CA GLU A 143 -20.16 10.42 -3.82
C GLU A 143 -19.64 11.02 -5.13
N GLN A 144 -18.40 11.48 -5.17
CA GLN A 144 -17.76 11.98 -6.39
C GLN A 144 -17.65 10.89 -7.47
N ILE A 145 -17.27 9.68 -7.06
CA ILE A 145 -17.18 8.52 -7.95
C ILE A 145 -18.57 8.14 -8.50
N GLU A 146 -19.57 8.04 -7.64
CA GLU A 146 -20.94 7.73 -8.05
C GLU A 146 -21.52 8.79 -8.99
N LYS A 147 -21.28 10.05 -8.72
CA LYS A 147 -21.71 11.18 -9.55
C LYS A 147 -21.08 11.12 -10.94
N PHE A 148 -19.80 10.81 -11.06
CA PHE A 148 -19.13 10.62 -12.34
C PHE A 148 -19.81 9.53 -13.17
N HIS A 149 -20.13 8.41 -12.57
CA HIS A 149 -20.74 7.27 -13.26
C HIS A 149 -22.26 7.38 -13.49
N GLY A 150 -22.93 8.40 -12.94
CA GLY A 150 -24.37 8.56 -13.07
C GLY A 150 -25.19 7.39 -12.55
N GLY A 151 -24.69 6.70 -11.51
CA GLY A 151 -25.31 5.52 -10.90
C GLY A 151 -25.06 4.20 -11.63
N ASN A 152 -24.32 4.20 -12.75
CA ASN A 152 -23.97 2.98 -13.49
C ASN A 152 -22.45 2.80 -13.47
N ARG A 153 -21.95 2.14 -12.45
CA ARG A 153 -20.52 1.97 -12.18
C ARG A 153 -19.81 1.20 -13.30
N LYS A 154 -18.77 1.80 -13.84
CA LYS A 154 -17.92 1.20 -14.87
C LYS A 154 -16.48 1.17 -14.35
N TYR A 155 -16.11 0.14 -13.66
CA TYR A 155 -14.79 0.01 -13.04
C TYR A 155 -13.63 -0.02 -14.03
N ASN A 156 -13.89 -0.46 -15.27
CA ASN A 156 -12.91 -0.42 -16.35
C ASN A 156 -12.65 0.99 -16.89
N ASP A 157 -13.48 1.97 -16.53
CA ASP A 157 -13.36 3.38 -16.90
C ASP A 157 -12.58 4.21 -15.85
N TRP A 158 -11.69 3.54 -15.13
CA TRP A 158 -10.89 4.15 -14.08
C TRP A 158 -9.98 5.29 -14.59
N GLU A 159 -9.54 5.23 -15.84
CA GLU A 159 -8.73 6.28 -16.47
C GLU A 159 -9.53 7.57 -16.65
N SER A 160 -10.75 7.47 -17.22
CA SER A 160 -11.64 8.62 -17.37
C SER A 160 -12.07 9.17 -16.01
N LEU A 161 -12.35 8.29 -15.04
CA LEU A 161 -12.60 8.71 -13.66
C LEU A 161 -11.41 9.48 -13.10
N ARG A 162 -10.20 8.98 -13.28
CA ARG A 162 -8.99 9.65 -12.82
C ARG A 162 -8.83 11.03 -13.45
N ASP A 163 -9.03 11.16 -14.75
CA ASP A 163 -8.93 12.44 -15.46
C ASP A 163 -9.99 13.43 -14.93
N HIS A 164 -11.21 12.97 -14.70
CA HIS A 164 -12.26 13.76 -14.05
C HIS A 164 -11.86 14.21 -12.64
N LEU A 165 -11.26 13.32 -11.84
CA LEU A 165 -10.81 13.65 -10.49
C LEU A 165 -9.66 14.65 -10.47
N ILE A 166 -8.77 14.62 -11.48
CA ILE A 166 -7.70 15.65 -11.62
C ILE A 166 -8.32 17.03 -11.79
N GLU A 167 -9.41 17.14 -12.56
CA GLU A 167 -10.08 18.41 -12.83
C GLU A 167 -10.95 18.90 -11.67
N THR A 168 -11.55 17.98 -10.92
CA THR A 168 -12.62 18.32 -9.95
C THR A 168 -12.24 18.16 -8.51
N SER A 169 -11.18 17.41 -8.18
CA SER A 169 -10.76 17.23 -6.79
C SER A 169 -9.94 18.42 -6.32
N GLU A 170 -10.34 19.00 -5.21
CA GLU A 170 -9.52 19.97 -4.51
C GLU A 170 -8.28 19.30 -3.90
N GLU A 171 -7.14 19.97 -3.98
CA GLU A 171 -6.00 19.64 -3.15
C GLU A 171 -6.38 19.89 -1.69
N ARG A 172 -6.79 18.84 -0.99
CA ARG A 172 -6.93 18.95 0.45
C ARG A 172 -5.53 18.92 1.06
N THR A 173 -5.04 20.06 1.44
CA THR A 173 -3.87 20.20 2.32
C THR A 173 -4.23 19.69 3.72
N THR A 174 -4.38 18.39 3.85
CA THR A 174 -4.37 17.76 5.17
C THR A 174 -2.91 17.58 5.57
N GLY A 175 -2.62 17.42 6.86
CA GLY A 175 -1.25 17.16 7.34
C GLY A 175 -0.58 15.90 6.79
N GLU A 176 -1.18 15.29 5.79
CA GLU A 176 -0.72 14.10 5.07
C GLU A 176 -0.30 14.43 3.61
N SER A 177 -0.43 15.70 3.20
CA SER A 177 0.04 16.16 1.88
C SER A 177 1.51 16.53 1.95
N VAL A 178 2.26 16.08 0.95
CA VAL A 178 3.67 16.44 0.85
C VAL A 178 3.79 17.90 0.42
N VAL A 179 4.52 18.69 1.20
CA VAL A 179 4.82 20.11 0.91
C VAL A 179 6.22 20.21 0.36
N GLU A 180 6.37 20.85 -0.80
CA GLU A 180 7.67 21.04 -1.44
C GLU A 180 8.64 21.77 -0.51
N GLY A 181 9.85 21.21 -0.37
CA GLY A 181 10.88 21.76 0.50
C GLY A 181 10.75 21.46 1.99
N ASP A 182 9.68 20.76 2.40
CA ASP A 182 9.49 20.35 3.79
C ASP A 182 9.78 18.86 3.97
N ASN A 183 10.98 18.54 4.44
CA ASN A 183 11.38 17.16 4.73
C ASN A 183 10.51 16.50 5.81
N TYR A 184 9.90 17.26 6.71
CA TYR A 184 9.01 16.73 7.72
C TYR A 184 7.71 16.21 7.11
N SER A 185 7.15 16.92 6.13
CA SER A 185 5.95 16.44 5.42
C SER A 185 6.22 15.19 4.60
N ILE A 186 7.42 15.06 4.03
CA ILE A 186 7.82 13.85 3.29
C ILE A 186 7.81 12.62 4.21
N ILE A 187 8.44 12.73 5.38
CA ILE A 187 8.52 11.64 6.36
C ILE A 187 7.15 11.29 6.97
N ASN A 188 6.26 12.26 7.09
CA ASN A 188 4.94 12.07 7.68
C ASN A 188 3.83 11.88 6.64
N CYS A 189 4.15 11.76 5.34
CA CYS A 189 3.17 11.39 4.35
C CYS A 189 2.71 9.95 4.56
N CYS A 190 1.49 9.68 4.16
CA CYS A 190 0.90 8.35 4.31
C CYS A 190 1.60 7.30 3.45
N GLY A 191 1.42 6.05 3.83
CA GLY A 191 1.99 4.88 3.15
C GLY A 191 1.32 4.50 1.83
N ASP A 192 0.47 5.36 1.26
CA ASP A 192 -0.31 5.02 0.07
C ASP A 192 0.54 4.76 -1.17
N PHE A 193 1.77 5.25 -1.20
CA PHE A 193 2.68 5.02 -2.31
C PHE A 193 4.12 5.24 -1.85
N GLN A 194 4.83 4.15 -1.66
CA GLN A 194 6.24 4.15 -1.26
C GLN A 194 7.05 3.38 -2.30
N LEU A 195 7.78 4.09 -3.15
CA LEU A 195 8.50 3.55 -4.29
C LEU A 195 10.00 3.63 -4.06
N ALA A 196 10.70 2.52 -4.26
CA ALA A 196 12.15 2.49 -4.24
C ALA A 196 12.70 1.43 -5.19
N HIS A 197 13.99 1.56 -5.55
CA HIS A 197 14.70 0.49 -6.22
C HIS A 197 14.70 -0.77 -5.35
N ARG A 198 14.63 -1.94 -5.97
CA ARG A 198 14.60 -3.23 -5.26
C ARG A 198 15.74 -3.37 -4.26
N ASP A 199 16.94 -2.93 -4.63
CA ASP A 199 18.10 -3.04 -3.74
C ASP A 199 17.95 -2.20 -2.47
N ILE A 200 17.25 -1.05 -2.52
CA ILE A 200 16.92 -0.28 -1.31
C ILE A 200 16.04 -1.11 -0.38
N TRP A 201 14.95 -1.70 -0.92
CA TRP A 201 14.07 -2.55 -0.13
C TRP A 201 14.80 -3.73 0.51
N HIS A 202 15.75 -4.33 -0.21
CA HIS A 202 16.57 -5.42 0.31
C HIS A 202 17.58 -4.94 1.34
N GLU A 203 18.23 -3.80 1.12
CA GLU A 203 19.20 -3.23 2.07
C GLU A 203 18.55 -2.85 3.40
N ILE A 204 17.39 -2.20 3.35
CA ILE A 204 16.64 -1.85 4.56
C ILE A 204 15.83 -3.03 5.14
N ARG A 205 15.77 -4.15 4.43
CA ARG A 205 14.98 -5.34 4.80
C ARG A 205 13.50 -5.03 5.04
N GLY A 206 12.91 -4.24 4.14
CA GLY A 206 11.49 -3.90 4.15
C GLY A 206 11.02 -3.09 5.36
N PHE A 207 9.74 -3.22 5.66
CA PHE A 207 9.11 -2.66 6.85
C PHE A 207 9.60 -3.37 8.11
N GLU A 208 9.53 -2.71 9.26
CA GLU A 208 9.88 -3.31 10.54
C GLU A 208 8.88 -4.38 10.97
N GLU A 209 9.33 -5.64 11.06
CA GLU A 209 8.46 -6.79 11.32
C GLU A 209 7.99 -6.90 12.79
N GLU A 210 8.64 -6.19 13.72
CA GLU A 210 8.14 -6.07 15.07
C GLU A 210 6.90 -5.17 15.19
N LEU A 211 6.63 -4.35 14.15
CA LEU A 211 5.46 -3.47 14.12
C LEU A 211 4.19 -4.25 13.69
N ILE A 212 3.81 -5.26 14.47
CA ILE A 212 2.62 -6.10 14.21
C ILE A 212 1.32 -5.48 14.73
N TYR A 213 1.38 -4.34 15.38
CA TYR A 213 0.21 -3.69 15.95
C TYR A 213 -0.20 -2.50 15.11
N VAL A 214 -0.44 -1.37 15.20
CA VAL A 214 -0.86 -0.34 14.25
C VAL A 214 -0.08 0.96 14.40
N LEU A 215 -0.03 1.73 13.33
CA LEU A 215 0.46 3.09 13.21
C LEU A 215 1.97 3.23 12.99
N TYR A 216 2.32 4.24 12.22
CA TYR A 216 3.68 4.70 11.94
C TYR A 216 4.57 3.75 11.13
N SER A 217 4.05 2.68 10.54
CA SER A 217 4.84 1.76 9.70
C SER A 217 5.42 2.48 8.48
N ASP A 218 4.63 3.34 7.87
CA ASP A 218 5.00 4.21 6.74
C ASP A 218 6.09 5.22 7.12
N THR A 219 5.92 5.92 8.23
CA THR A 219 6.94 6.83 8.77
C THR A 219 8.21 6.08 9.20
N ASN A 220 8.05 4.90 9.79
CA ASN A 220 9.16 4.08 10.23
C ASN A 220 10.04 3.63 9.06
N VAL A 221 9.46 3.07 7.98
CA VAL A 221 10.24 2.60 6.83
C VAL A 221 11.00 3.72 6.14
N GLN A 222 10.43 4.93 6.07
CA GLN A 222 11.14 6.10 5.53
C GLN A 222 12.32 6.51 6.40
N LYS A 223 12.14 6.55 7.72
CA LYS A 223 13.25 6.80 8.67
C LYS A 223 14.33 5.73 8.57
N LYS A 224 13.92 4.48 8.36
CA LYS A 224 14.83 3.36 8.15
C LYS A 224 15.67 3.57 6.88
N ALA A 225 15.05 4.01 5.77
CA ALA A 225 15.76 4.34 4.54
C ALA A 225 16.78 5.48 4.76
N ILE A 226 16.43 6.56 5.47
CA ILE A 226 17.35 7.65 5.81
C ILE A 226 18.55 7.13 6.62
N LYS A 227 18.31 6.28 7.62
CA LYS A 227 19.36 5.72 8.48
C LYS A 227 20.35 4.84 7.72
N HIS A 228 19.90 4.22 6.64
CA HIS A 228 20.74 3.49 5.70
C HIS A 228 21.45 4.39 4.67
N GLY A 229 21.23 5.71 4.71
CA GLY A 229 21.90 6.68 3.86
C GLY A 229 21.20 6.97 2.54
N PHE A 230 19.96 6.53 2.36
CA PHE A 230 19.18 6.81 1.18
C PHE A 230 18.49 8.19 1.26
N GLU A 231 18.32 8.82 0.11
CA GLU A 231 17.59 10.06 0.00
C GLU A 231 16.08 9.82 0.01
N LEU A 232 15.32 10.79 0.53
CA LEU A 232 13.87 10.83 0.36
C LEU A 232 13.49 11.90 -0.66
N LYS A 233 12.61 11.55 -1.60
CA LYS A 233 12.08 12.50 -2.57
C LYS A 233 10.57 12.37 -2.71
N ALA A 234 9.88 13.50 -2.75
CA ALA A 234 8.45 13.53 -3.02
C ALA A 234 8.18 13.70 -4.51
N ILE A 235 7.16 13.00 -4.99
CA ILE A 235 6.59 13.13 -6.33
C ILE A 235 5.30 13.94 -6.19
N TYR A 236 5.27 15.15 -6.75
CA TYR A 236 4.11 16.02 -6.65
C TYR A 236 3.10 15.79 -7.78
N SER A 237 3.59 15.36 -8.93
CA SER A 237 2.77 15.05 -10.11
C SER A 237 3.36 13.84 -10.84
N PRO A 238 2.53 12.90 -11.27
CA PRO A 238 1.07 12.83 -11.11
C PRO A 238 0.66 12.47 -9.67
N ALA A 239 -0.47 13.01 -9.20
CA ALA A 239 -0.98 12.67 -7.89
C ALA A 239 -1.64 11.28 -7.87
N LEU A 240 -1.61 10.65 -6.71
CA LEU A 240 -2.40 9.47 -6.36
C LEU A 240 -3.76 9.91 -5.83
N PHE A 241 -4.82 9.17 -6.11
CA PHE A 241 -6.12 9.41 -5.48
C PHE A 241 -6.40 8.33 -4.44
N HIS A 242 -6.68 8.75 -3.22
CA HIS A 242 -7.16 7.87 -2.16
C HIS A 242 -8.69 7.97 -2.09
N ILE A 243 -9.36 6.85 -2.21
CA ILE A 243 -10.82 6.77 -2.09
C ILE A 243 -11.16 6.82 -0.61
N PHE A 244 -11.70 7.96 -0.16
CA PHE A 244 -12.05 8.15 1.24
C PHE A 244 -13.11 7.15 1.69
N HIS A 245 -12.88 6.55 2.83
CA HIS A 245 -13.78 5.58 3.46
C HIS A 245 -13.93 5.89 4.95
N GLY A 246 -15.02 5.40 5.54
CA GLY A 246 -15.21 5.51 6.98
C GLY A 246 -14.08 4.81 7.75
N LYS A 247 -13.81 5.27 8.96
CA LYS A 247 -12.94 4.51 9.87
C LYS A 247 -13.61 3.16 10.09
N GLY A 248 -12.96 2.10 9.69
CA GLY A 248 -13.48 0.75 9.88
C GLY A 248 -13.87 0.54 11.35
N GLY A 249 -15.00 -0.10 11.57
CA GLY A 249 -15.58 -0.30 12.89
C GLY A 249 -14.83 -1.27 13.81
N GLY A 250 -13.61 -1.59 13.52
CA GLY A 250 -12.74 -2.29 14.46
C GLY A 250 -11.97 -1.26 15.26
N GLY A 251 -12.45 -0.93 16.44
CA GLY A 251 -11.80 -0.18 17.51
C GLY A 251 -10.31 0.16 17.41
N PHE A 252 -9.97 0.81 16.34
CA PHE A 252 -8.60 1.10 15.93
C PHE A 252 -7.85 1.97 16.96
N LEU A 253 -8.62 2.60 17.85
CA LEU A 253 -8.07 3.44 18.91
C LEU A 253 -8.78 3.25 20.26
N ASP A 254 -9.89 2.53 20.32
CA ASP A 254 -10.58 2.27 21.57
C ASP A 254 -9.91 1.13 22.36
N GLY A 255 -8.85 1.49 23.06
CA GLY A 255 -8.33 0.69 24.15
C GLY A 255 -7.12 -0.19 23.89
N ILE A 256 -6.62 -0.34 22.66
CA ILE A 256 -5.27 -0.87 22.43
C ILE A 256 -4.28 0.27 22.66
N ASN A 257 -4.40 0.75 23.79
CA ASN A 257 -3.38 1.05 24.75
C ASN A 257 -2.25 1.97 24.31
N ARG A 258 -2.22 3.11 25.01
CA ARG A 258 -1.02 3.93 25.16
C ARG A 258 0.25 3.11 25.22
N LYS A 259 0.26 1.94 25.90
CA LYS A 259 1.41 1.05 25.97
C LYS A 259 1.90 0.54 24.62
N VAL A 260 0.98 0.16 23.73
CA VAL A 260 1.31 -0.28 22.37
C VAL A 260 1.83 0.90 21.57
N ASN A 261 1.18 2.06 21.65
CA ASN A 261 1.64 3.28 21.02
C ASN A 261 3.01 3.75 21.56
N ASP A 262 3.25 3.60 22.85
CA ASP A 262 4.54 3.95 23.46
C ASP A 262 5.65 3.00 23.02
N MET A 263 5.35 1.71 22.88
CA MET A 263 6.27 0.73 22.31
C MET A 263 6.59 1.03 20.86
N TYR A 264 5.59 1.41 20.06
CA TYR A 264 5.78 1.84 18.68
C TYR A 264 6.67 3.06 18.55
N ARG A 265 6.40 4.08 19.35
CA ARG A 265 7.25 5.27 19.38
C ARG A 265 8.67 4.92 19.76
N ALA A 266 8.86 4.00 20.69
CA ALA A 266 10.17 3.51 21.07
C ALA A 266 10.87 2.80 19.89
N VAL A 267 10.19 1.88 19.22
CA VAL A 267 10.74 1.17 18.04
C VAL A 267 11.00 2.15 16.90
N THR A 268 10.08 3.07 16.59
CA THR A 268 10.29 4.07 15.54
C THR A 268 11.37 5.08 15.87
N ALA A 269 11.71 5.28 17.14
CA ALA A 269 12.79 6.15 17.60
C ALA A 269 14.16 5.45 17.66
N GLN A 270 14.20 4.13 17.54
CA GLN A 270 15.46 3.37 17.54
C GLN A 270 16.38 3.84 16.41
N GLU A 271 17.66 3.90 16.70
CA GLU A 271 18.64 4.42 15.73
C GLU A 271 18.81 3.52 14.51
N LYS A 272 18.63 2.23 14.67
CA LYS A 272 18.64 1.26 13.56
C LYS A 272 17.86 0.02 13.97
N THR A 273 16.81 -0.28 13.21
CA THR A 273 16.08 -1.54 13.31
C THR A 273 16.39 -2.35 12.08
N GLU A 274 16.77 -3.61 12.27
CA GLU A 274 17.07 -4.51 11.16
C GLU A 274 16.28 -5.79 11.36
N ASN A 275 15.40 -6.07 10.42
CA ASN A 275 14.83 -7.41 10.35
C ASN A 275 15.91 -8.45 10.10
N ALA A 276 15.64 -9.71 10.43
CA ALA A 276 16.52 -10.82 10.12
C ALA A 276 16.74 -10.96 8.59
N ASP A 277 17.76 -11.71 8.16
CA ASP A 277 18.00 -12.01 6.75
C ASP A 277 16.82 -12.74 6.10
N THR A 278 16.01 -13.41 6.90
CA THR A 278 14.78 -14.12 6.51
C THR A 278 13.54 -13.23 6.43
N TRP A 279 13.70 -11.89 6.45
CA TRP A 279 12.59 -10.96 6.36
C TRP A 279 11.65 -11.27 5.18
N GLY A 280 10.40 -10.92 5.31
CA GLY A 280 9.38 -11.30 4.34
C GLY A 280 9.13 -12.81 4.29
N PHE A 281 9.62 -13.53 5.30
CA PHE A 281 9.46 -14.98 5.45
C PHE A 281 9.96 -15.74 4.22
N GLU A 282 11.09 -15.33 3.68
CA GLU A 282 11.67 -15.89 2.44
C GLU A 282 11.80 -17.42 2.41
N PRO A 283 12.17 -18.10 3.52
CA PRO A 283 12.26 -19.56 3.53
C PRO A 283 10.90 -20.27 3.39
N ILE A 284 9.80 -19.56 3.60
CA ILE A 284 8.46 -20.14 3.48
C ILE A 284 8.03 -20.02 2.02
N GLU A 285 7.87 -21.15 1.34
CA GLU A 285 7.21 -21.20 0.04
C GLU A 285 5.77 -20.74 0.22
N MET A 286 5.41 -19.66 -0.47
CA MET A 286 4.05 -19.18 -0.51
C MET A 286 3.48 -19.47 -1.89
N GLU A 287 2.45 -20.27 -1.93
CA GLU A 287 1.70 -20.50 -3.15
C GLU A 287 1.05 -19.19 -3.59
N TYR A 288 1.05 -18.95 -4.88
CA TYR A 288 0.33 -17.82 -5.46
C TYR A 288 -0.44 -18.27 -6.69
N GLU A 289 -1.57 -17.64 -6.91
CA GLU A 289 -2.32 -17.74 -8.14
C GLU A 289 -1.94 -16.59 -9.07
N LEU A 290 -1.72 -16.88 -10.35
CA LEU A 290 -1.46 -15.88 -11.37
C LEU A 290 -2.76 -15.58 -12.12
N LEU A 291 -3.28 -14.38 -11.97
CA LEU A 291 -4.54 -13.91 -12.52
C LEU A 291 -4.37 -12.87 -13.64
#